data_09ec285421f3816a4458060e380b6a54
#
_entry.id   09ec285421f3816a4458060e380b6a54
#
_cell.length_a   1.000
_cell.length_b   1.000
_cell.length_c   1.000
_cell.angle_alpha   90.00
_cell.angle_beta   90.00
_cell.angle_gamma   90.00
#
_symmetry.space_group_name_H-M   'P 1'
#
loop_
_entity.id
_entity.type
_entity.pdbx_description
1 polymer ?
#
loop_
_entity_poly.entity_id
_entity_poly.type
_entity_poly.pdbx_seq_one_letter_code
_entity_poly.pdbx_strand_id
1 'polypeptide(L)'
;MPNICEFTMKIVGREKENVEKLVHYLDNTYCYVTDAASHDLNEEDRKKYPFCFSEGDWKLYAKAEKHFYRVFEVYSGDIEPVDDKWGTVVFGDCAWSVLVCMIDSLYSYFNGNKNEPLREHATTLENVSRDLDLDVEVISCEPGMTFAEHILISKGAIVKDECFDYEEYCLDDHKSKDEAEKEYGIRITDAEWAQGGYISRCEINPNDPEWSI
;
A
#
# COMPACT_ATOMS: atom_id res chain seq x y z
N MET A 1 -3.32 1.19 17.80
CA MET A 1 -3.01 0.43 16.58
C MET A 1 -2.81 1.48 15.49
N PRO A 2 -1.86 1.32 14.58
CA PRO A 2 -1.82 2.22 13.43
C PRO A 2 -3.10 2.04 12.61
N ASN A 3 -3.58 3.10 12.00
CA ASN A 3 -4.62 2.99 10.99
C ASN A 3 -4.09 2.16 9.83
N ILE A 4 -4.91 1.31 9.28
CA ILE A 4 -4.56 0.44 8.16
C ILE A 4 -5.09 1.09 6.88
N CYS A 5 -4.19 1.28 5.94
CA CYS A 5 -4.49 1.74 4.59
C CYS A 5 -4.41 0.54 3.64
N GLU A 6 -5.52 0.21 3.02
CA GLU A 6 -5.59 -0.80 1.97
C GLU A 6 -5.16 -0.19 0.63
N PHE A 7 -4.41 -0.94 -0.16
CA PHE A 7 -4.02 -0.48 -1.49
C PHE A 7 -4.17 -1.55 -2.57
N THR A 8 -4.45 -1.09 -3.76
CA THR A 8 -4.35 -1.85 -5.01
C THR A 8 -3.32 -1.16 -5.89
N MET A 9 -2.38 -1.93 -6.44
CA MET A 9 -1.25 -1.43 -7.21
C MET A 9 -1.14 -2.18 -8.52
N LYS A 10 -1.13 -1.47 -9.65
CA LYS A 10 -0.77 -2.01 -10.95
C LYS A 10 0.70 -1.73 -11.23
N ILE A 11 1.43 -2.74 -11.65
CA ILE A 11 2.85 -2.69 -11.97
C ILE A 11 3.01 -3.12 -13.42
N VAL A 12 3.69 -2.30 -14.22
CA VAL A 12 3.95 -2.60 -15.64
C VAL A 12 5.41 -2.32 -15.97
N GLY A 13 6.06 -3.24 -16.69
CA GLY A 13 7.46 -3.11 -17.09
C GLY A 13 7.78 -3.88 -18.37
N ARG A 14 8.89 -3.54 -19.04
CA ARG A 14 9.32 -4.23 -20.25
C ARG A 14 9.84 -5.64 -19.96
N GLU A 15 10.57 -5.78 -18.87
CA GLU A 15 11.20 -7.05 -18.47
C GLU A 15 10.36 -7.70 -17.34
N LYS A 16 9.96 -8.95 -17.55
CA LYS A 16 9.18 -9.72 -16.58
C LYS A 16 9.88 -9.81 -15.23
N GLU A 17 11.18 -10.04 -15.25
CA GLU A 17 12.02 -10.19 -14.06
C GLU A 17 12.04 -8.92 -13.20
N ASN A 18 11.86 -7.75 -13.81
CA ASN A 18 11.80 -6.48 -13.08
C ASN A 18 10.45 -6.33 -12.35
N VAL A 19 9.35 -6.77 -12.98
CA VAL A 19 8.03 -6.84 -12.32
C VAL A 19 8.08 -7.83 -11.15
N GLU A 20 8.65 -9.03 -11.37
CA GLU A 20 8.84 -10.05 -10.33
C GLU A 20 9.64 -9.52 -9.14
N LYS A 21 10.68 -8.73 -9.38
CA LYS A 21 11.49 -8.12 -8.31
C LYS A 21 10.70 -7.13 -7.46
N LEU A 22 9.91 -6.24 -8.07
CA LEU A 22 9.10 -5.31 -7.28
C LEU A 22 8.07 -6.06 -6.45
N VAL A 23 7.38 -7.06 -7.02
CA VAL A 23 6.46 -7.93 -6.27
C VAL A 23 7.18 -8.60 -5.09
N HIS A 24 8.40 -9.12 -5.31
CA HIS A 24 9.20 -9.72 -4.24
C HIS A 24 9.59 -8.72 -3.14
N TYR A 25 9.89 -7.47 -3.48
CA TYR A 25 10.19 -6.42 -2.49
C TYR A 25 8.95 -6.02 -1.69
N LEU A 26 7.77 -6.04 -2.31
CA LEU A 26 6.50 -5.76 -1.63
C LEU A 26 6.07 -6.92 -0.72
N ASP A 27 6.20 -8.18 -1.16
CA ASP A 27 5.93 -9.38 -0.35
C ASP A 27 7.02 -9.59 0.73
N ASN A 28 7.32 -8.55 1.43
CA ASN A 28 8.40 -8.53 2.39
C ASN A 28 7.87 -8.49 3.82
N THR A 29 7.51 -9.64 4.36
CA THR A 29 7.20 -9.77 5.77
C THR A 29 8.50 -9.64 6.57
N TYR A 30 8.56 -8.71 7.49
CA TYR A 30 9.71 -8.48 8.35
C TYR A 30 9.39 -8.73 9.82
N CYS A 31 10.39 -9.14 10.58
CA CYS A 31 10.33 -9.25 12.03
C CYS A 31 11.11 -8.11 12.68
N TYR A 32 10.48 -7.40 13.61
CA TYR A 32 11.18 -6.49 14.50
C TYR A 32 11.81 -7.25 15.67
N VAL A 33 13.09 -6.99 15.92
CA VAL A 33 13.74 -7.38 17.18
C VAL A 33 14.10 -6.11 17.91
N THR A 34 13.45 -5.86 19.03
CA THR A 34 13.49 -4.59 19.76
C THR A 34 14.67 -4.41 20.69
N ASP A 35 15.53 -5.42 20.87
CA ASP A 35 16.69 -5.33 21.76
C ASP A 35 17.84 -6.17 21.23
N ALA A 36 18.96 -5.55 20.94
CA ALA A 36 20.17 -6.21 20.45
C ALA A 36 20.70 -7.29 21.40
N ALA A 37 20.32 -7.22 22.67
CA ALA A 37 20.77 -8.18 23.68
C ALA A 37 19.90 -9.43 23.79
N SER A 38 18.65 -9.40 23.32
CA SER A 38 17.71 -10.41 23.77
C SER A 38 17.34 -11.51 22.79
N HIS A 39 17.19 -11.24 21.49
CA HIS A 39 16.64 -12.28 20.61
C HIS A 39 17.10 -12.11 19.16
N ASP A 40 18.25 -12.66 18.82
CA ASP A 40 18.53 -12.99 17.43
C ASP A 40 17.52 -14.07 16.94
N LEU A 41 17.12 -13.98 15.67
CA LEU A 41 16.30 -15.02 15.06
C LEU A 41 16.99 -16.39 15.20
N ASN A 42 16.20 -17.44 15.43
CA ASN A 42 16.69 -18.81 15.40
C ASN A 42 17.19 -19.17 13.98
N GLU A 43 17.89 -20.30 13.84
CA GLU A 43 18.48 -20.69 12.56
C GLU A 43 17.45 -20.93 11.45
N GLU A 44 16.25 -21.37 11.79
CA GLU A 44 15.17 -21.63 10.82
C GLU A 44 14.61 -20.31 10.28
N ASP A 45 14.32 -19.37 11.18
CA ASP A 45 13.82 -18.04 10.80
C ASP A 45 14.88 -17.22 10.06
N ARG A 46 16.18 -17.36 10.39
CA ARG A 46 17.27 -16.74 9.64
C ARG A 46 17.35 -17.21 8.18
N LYS A 47 16.99 -18.45 7.91
CA LYS A 47 16.91 -18.96 6.51
C LYS A 47 15.73 -18.35 5.77
N LYS A 48 14.64 -18.07 6.48
CA LYS A 48 13.43 -17.45 5.92
C LYS A 48 13.61 -15.93 5.70
N TYR A 49 14.39 -15.28 6.58
CA TYR A 49 14.66 -13.84 6.54
C TYR A 49 16.20 -13.60 6.47
N PRO A 50 16.82 -13.77 5.30
CA PRO A 50 18.27 -13.75 5.17
C PRO A 50 18.90 -12.36 5.27
N PHE A 51 18.11 -11.30 5.10
CA PHE A 51 18.59 -9.93 5.17
C PHE A 51 18.33 -9.33 6.55
N CYS A 52 19.33 -8.65 7.11
CA CYS A 52 19.22 -7.98 8.39
C CYS A 52 19.71 -6.54 8.26
N PHE A 53 18.84 -5.61 8.61
CA PHE A 53 19.13 -4.20 8.70
C PHE A 53 19.20 -3.82 10.18
N SER A 54 20.19 -3.00 10.57
CA SER A 54 20.40 -2.62 11.97
C SER A 54 20.56 -1.11 12.10
N GLU A 55 19.89 -0.53 13.08
CA GLU A 55 20.06 0.85 13.45
C GLU A 55 19.96 0.99 14.98
N GLY A 56 21.06 1.41 15.62
CA GLY A 56 21.13 1.44 17.08
C GLY A 56 20.84 0.07 17.70
N ASP A 57 19.85 0.04 18.59
CA ASP A 57 19.42 -1.18 19.26
C ASP A 57 18.34 -1.97 18.47
N TRP A 58 17.98 -1.51 17.27
CA TRP A 58 16.94 -2.11 16.45
C TRP A 58 17.52 -2.98 15.36
N LYS A 59 16.89 -4.13 15.13
CA LYS A 59 17.16 -5.01 13.98
C LYS A 59 15.86 -5.30 13.27
N LEU A 60 15.89 -5.25 11.94
CA LEU A 60 14.82 -5.65 11.05
C LEU A 60 15.32 -6.77 10.16
N TYR A 61 14.61 -7.88 10.16
CA TYR A 61 14.91 -9.03 9.30
C TYR A 61 13.92 -9.08 8.15
N ALA A 62 14.42 -9.27 6.93
CA ALA A 62 13.64 -9.19 5.71
C ALA A 62 13.91 -10.38 4.78
N LYS A 63 12.92 -10.72 3.92
CA LYS A 63 13.05 -11.74 2.89
C LYS A 63 13.90 -11.26 1.71
N ALA A 64 13.87 -9.95 1.40
CA ALA A 64 14.55 -9.34 0.28
C ALA A 64 15.59 -8.30 0.72
N GLU A 65 16.54 -8.00 -0.16
CA GLU A 65 17.58 -6.97 0.04
C GLU A 65 17.02 -5.54 0.07
N LYS A 66 15.82 -5.33 -0.46
CA LYS A 66 15.05 -4.09 -0.36
C LYS A 66 13.71 -4.37 0.28
N HIS A 67 13.22 -3.45 1.09
CA HIS A 67 11.91 -3.55 1.74
C HIS A 67 11.25 -2.18 1.77
N PHE A 68 9.92 -2.17 1.85
CA PHE A 68 9.14 -0.97 2.07
C PHE A 68 8.84 -0.78 3.55
N TYR A 69 8.72 0.48 3.96
CA TYR A 69 8.44 0.81 5.33
C TYR A 69 6.99 0.49 5.68
N ARG A 70 6.76 -0.33 6.71
CA ARG A 70 5.44 -0.69 7.24
C ARG A 70 4.40 -1.12 6.20
N VAL A 71 4.83 -1.84 5.19
CA VAL A 71 3.96 -2.62 4.32
C VAL A 71 3.81 -4.00 4.96
N PHE A 72 2.59 -4.52 5.07
CA PHE A 72 2.31 -5.72 5.88
C PHE A 72 1.99 -6.93 5.02
N GLU A 73 0.73 -7.09 4.62
CA GLU A 73 0.28 -8.21 3.82
C GLU A 73 0.20 -7.79 2.36
N VAL A 74 0.75 -8.62 1.49
CA VAL A 74 0.77 -8.36 0.06
C VAL A 74 0.42 -9.63 -0.69
N TYR A 75 -0.51 -9.51 -1.63
CA TYR A 75 -0.94 -10.57 -2.53
C TYR A 75 -0.81 -10.08 -3.96
N SER A 76 -0.19 -10.85 -4.83
CA SER A 76 -0.09 -10.52 -6.25
C SER A 76 -0.89 -11.49 -7.11
N GLY A 77 -1.45 -10.97 -8.18
CA GLY A 77 -1.93 -11.77 -9.30
C GLY A 77 -0.78 -12.38 -10.11
N ASP A 78 -1.13 -13.15 -11.12
CA ASP A 78 -0.16 -13.64 -12.08
C ASP A 78 0.46 -12.49 -12.87
N ILE A 79 1.72 -12.65 -13.27
CA ILE A 79 2.38 -11.69 -14.15
C ILE A 79 2.11 -12.08 -15.59
N GLU A 80 1.32 -11.27 -16.26
CA GLU A 80 0.81 -11.52 -17.61
C GLU A 80 1.34 -10.52 -18.64
N PRO A 81 1.34 -10.87 -19.92
CA PRO A 81 1.60 -9.92 -20.99
C PRO A 81 0.53 -8.82 -21.04
N VAL A 82 0.97 -7.55 -21.12
CA VAL A 82 0.11 -6.37 -21.32
C VAL A 82 0.70 -5.60 -22.50
N ASP A 83 0.12 -5.75 -23.67
CA ASP A 83 0.66 -5.25 -24.95
C ASP A 83 2.09 -5.76 -25.20
N ASP A 84 3.07 -4.86 -25.28
CA ASP A 84 4.50 -5.16 -25.46
C ASP A 84 5.29 -5.20 -24.13
N LYS A 85 4.58 -5.24 -23.01
CA LYS A 85 5.12 -5.22 -21.64
C LYS A 85 4.63 -6.43 -20.83
N TRP A 86 5.06 -6.49 -19.59
CA TRP A 86 4.57 -7.41 -18.56
C TRP A 86 3.92 -6.63 -17.44
N GLY A 87 2.82 -7.16 -16.89
CA GLY A 87 2.10 -6.47 -15.82
C GLY A 87 1.48 -7.44 -14.81
N THR A 88 1.20 -6.90 -13.63
CA THR A 88 0.44 -7.57 -12.58
C THR A 88 -0.31 -6.56 -11.74
N VAL A 89 -1.29 -7.04 -10.99
CA VAL A 89 -1.98 -6.27 -9.96
C VAL A 89 -1.64 -6.88 -8.61
N VAL A 90 -1.32 -6.00 -7.67
CA VAL A 90 -0.94 -6.33 -6.29
C VAL A 90 -1.95 -5.69 -5.35
N PHE A 91 -2.36 -6.43 -4.34
CA PHE A 91 -3.22 -5.95 -3.25
C PHE A 91 -2.44 -6.04 -1.95
N GLY A 92 -2.63 -5.09 -1.06
CA GLY A 92 -1.93 -5.14 0.22
C GLY A 92 -2.34 -4.05 1.19
N ASP A 93 -1.70 -4.10 2.34
CA ASP A 93 -1.95 -3.20 3.45
C ASP A 93 -0.66 -2.48 3.86
N CYS A 94 -0.78 -1.22 4.26
CA CYS A 94 0.30 -0.48 4.87
C CYS A 94 -0.21 0.35 6.07
N ALA A 95 0.71 0.87 6.89
CA ALA A 95 0.34 1.75 7.99
C ALA A 95 0.10 3.16 7.47
N TRP A 96 -1.04 3.75 7.84
CA TRP A 96 -1.45 5.15 7.59
C TRP A 96 -1.75 5.49 6.12
N SER A 97 -0.77 5.44 5.21
CA SER A 97 -0.96 5.75 3.79
C SER A 97 0.19 5.20 2.94
N VAL A 98 -0.05 5.03 1.64
CA VAL A 98 0.97 4.68 0.65
C VAL A 98 2.02 5.77 0.57
N LEU A 99 1.60 7.02 0.60
CA LEU A 99 2.48 8.19 0.63
C LEU A 99 3.52 8.09 1.77
N VAL A 100 3.07 7.79 2.98
CA VAL A 100 3.96 7.69 4.15
C VAL A 100 4.87 6.46 4.07
N CYS A 101 4.36 5.34 3.59
CA CYS A 101 5.09 4.07 3.63
C CYS A 101 5.99 3.84 2.42
N MET A 102 5.63 4.35 1.24
CA MET A 102 6.26 3.97 -0.02
C MET A 102 6.78 5.14 -0.86
N ILE A 103 6.44 6.41 -0.55
CA ILE A 103 6.81 7.58 -1.34
C ILE A 103 7.73 8.50 -0.53
N ASP A 104 8.97 8.67 -0.99
CA ASP A 104 9.98 9.43 -0.22
C ASP A 104 9.84 10.95 -0.39
N SER A 105 9.66 11.41 -1.61
CA SER A 105 9.60 12.83 -1.92
C SER A 105 8.41 13.54 -1.26
N LEU A 106 7.29 12.82 -1.10
CA LEU A 106 6.09 13.34 -0.45
C LEU A 106 6.17 13.23 1.08
N TYR A 107 6.81 12.17 1.60
CA TYR A 107 6.98 12.01 3.03
C TYR A 107 7.77 13.16 3.68
N SER A 108 8.79 13.67 3.02
CA SER A 108 9.59 14.79 3.54
C SER A 108 8.79 16.07 3.74
N TYR A 109 7.70 16.21 3.01
CA TYR A 109 6.78 17.36 3.13
C TYR A 109 5.91 17.28 4.40
N PHE A 110 5.46 16.08 4.79
CA PHE A 110 4.52 15.90 5.89
C PHE A 110 5.18 15.74 7.27
N ASN A 111 6.39 15.24 7.33
CA ASN A 111 6.92 14.76 8.60
C ASN A 111 8.38 15.09 8.87
N GLY A 112 8.89 16.13 8.86
CA GLY A 112 10.25 16.45 9.35
C GLY A 112 10.81 15.57 10.51
N ASN A 113 10.12 14.49 10.88
CA ASN A 113 10.49 13.53 11.92
C ASN A 113 11.35 12.40 11.33
N LYS A 114 12.64 12.69 11.21
CA LYS A 114 13.69 11.71 10.87
C LYS A 114 13.92 10.64 11.96
N ASN A 115 13.06 10.53 12.95
CA ASN A 115 13.32 9.78 14.18
C ASN A 115 12.70 8.37 14.18
N GLU A 116 12.24 7.84 13.03
CA GLU A 116 11.85 6.45 12.98
C GLU A 116 13.00 5.59 12.49
N PRO A 117 13.63 4.81 13.40
CA PRO A 117 14.66 3.84 13.02
C PRO A 117 14.13 2.93 11.91
N LEU A 118 14.97 2.50 10.98
CA LEU A 118 14.65 1.60 9.88
C LEU A 118 13.97 2.23 8.65
N ARG A 119 13.42 3.46 8.73
CA ARG A 119 12.95 4.13 7.52
C ARG A 119 14.09 4.51 6.57
N GLU A 120 15.23 4.89 7.10
CA GLU A 120 16.42 5.23 6.30
C GLU A 120 16.92 4.03 5.46
N HIS A 121 16.57 2.81 5.87
CA HIS A 121 16.90 1.57 5.15
C HIS A 121 15.78 1.10 4.21
N ALA A 122 14.59 1.70 4.28
CA ALA A 122 13.49 1.36 3.40
C ALA A 122 13.71 1.91 1.99
N THR A 123 13.30 1.14 0.99
CA THR A 123 13.22 1.62 -0.38
C THR A 123 11.93 2.39 -0.62
N THR A 124 11.83 3.08 -1.76
CA THR A 124 10.62 3.80 -2.18
C THR A 124 10.20 3.36 -3.57
N LEU A 125 8.94 3.57 -3.92
CA LEU A 125 8.42 3.27 -5.26
C LEU A 125 9.15 4.10 -6.32
N GLU A 126 9.51 5.35 -6.03
CA GLU A 126 10.30 6.19 -6.95
C GLU A 126 11.66 5.56 -7.25
N ASN A 127 12.36 5.08 -6.23
CA ASN A 127 13.67 4.46 -6.40
C ASN A 127 13.56 3.14 -7.16
N VAL A 128 12.62 2.27 -6.79
CA VAL A 128 12.44 0.96 -7.43
C VAL A 128 11.93 1.11 -8.87
N SER A 129 10.95 1.99 -9.10
CA SER A 129 10.43 2.30 -10.44
C SER A 129 11.55 2.78 -11.39
N ARG A 130 12.43 3.65 -10.91
CA ARG A 130 13.59 4.13 -11.67
C ARG A 130 14.60 3.02 -11.93
N ASP A 131 15.01 2.30 -10.88
CA ASP A 131 16.07 1.29 -10.94
C ASP A 131 15.68 0.09 -11.81
N LEU A 132 14.37 -0.25 -11.88
CA LEU A 132 13.83 -1.39 -12.62
C LEU A 132 13.09 -0.99 -13.91
N ASP A 133 13.06 0.29 -14.29
CA ASP A 133 12.34 0.82 -15.47
C ASP A 133 10.85 0.41 -15.49
N LEU A 134 10.14 0.65 -14.37
CA LEU A 134 8.74 0.30 -14.17
C LEU A 134 7.83 1.53 -14.19
N ASP A 135 6.60 1.31 -14.63
CA ASP A 135 5.46 2.19 -14.36
C ASP A 135 4.63 1.55 -13.23
N VAL A 136 4.24 2.34 -12.22
CA VAL A 136 3.52 1.86 -11.02
C VAL A 136 2.38 2.82 -10.74
N GLU A 137 1.15 2.30 -10.73
CA GLU A 137 -0.04 3.07 -10.39
C GLU A 137 -0.70 2.46 -9.15
N VAL A 138 -0.93 3.30 -8.14
CA VAL A 138 -1.47 2.87 -6.83
C VAL A 138 -2.73 3.63 -6.53
N ILE A 139 -3.75 2.90 -6.12
CA ILE A 139 -4.95 3.46 -5.51
C ILE A 139 -5.05 2.87 -4.10
N SER A 140 -5.22 3.73 -3.12
CA SER A 140 -5.33 3.32 -1.72
C SER A 140 -6.46 4.03 -1.00
N CYS A 141 -6.93 3.45 0.10
CA CYS A 141 -7.91 4.08 0.98
C CYS A 141 -7.63 3.77 2.45
N GLU A 142 -7.91 4.74 3.28
CA GLU A 142 -7.84 4.63 4.74
C GLU A 142 -9.17 5.16 5.34
N PRO A 143 -10.11 4.24 5.63
CA PRO A 143 -11.45 4.62 6.10
C PRO A 143 -11.46 5.37 7.43
N GLY A 144 -10.55 5.02 8.35
CA GLY A 144 -10.47 5.66 9.67
C GLY A 144 -9.98 7.11 9.64
N MET A 145 -9.25 7.51 8.59
CA MET A 145 -8.81 8.89 8.34
C MET A 145 -9.56 9.55 7.20
N THR A 146 -10.51 8.84 6.60
CA THR A 146 -11.44 9.33 5.57
C THR A 146 -10.77 9.90 4.32
N PHE A 147 -9.73 9.21 3.80
CA PHE A 147 -9.09 9.59 2.55
C PHE A 147 -8.85 8.41 1.61
N ALA A 148 -8.69 8.72 0.32
CA ALA A 148 -8.15 7.82 -0.68
C ALA A 148 -7.05 8.53 -1.49
N GLU A 149 -6.05 7.78 -1.93
CA GLU A 149 -4.92 8.30 -2.72
C GLU A 149 -4.92 7.64 -4.11
N HIS A 150 -4.51 8.42 -5.12
CA HIS A 150 -4.22 7.92 -6.45
C HIS A 150 -2.85 8.45 -6.90
N ILE A 151 -1.88 7.56 -6.96
CA ILE A 151 -0.48 7.90 -7.24
C ILE A 151 -0.02 7.13 -8.46
N LEU A 152 0.57 7.84 -9.43
CA LEU A 152 1.22 7.25 -10.60
C LEU A 152 2.70 7.64 -10.61
N ILE A 153 3.55 6.63 -10.68
CA ILE A 153 5.01 6.78 -10.77
C ILE A 153 5.48 6.14 -12.07
N SER A 154 6.18 6.89 -12.89
CA SER A 154 6.81 6.39 -14.10
C SER A 154 8.32 6.63 -14.05
N LYS A 155 9.10 5.55 -14.08
CA LYS A 155 10.58 5.59 -14.13
C LYS A 155 11.20 6.49 -13.05
N GLY A 156 10.64 6.43 -11.86
CA GLY A 156 11.09 7.19 -10.70
C GLY A 156 10.55 8.62 -10.58
N ALA A 157 9.72 9.06 -11.52
CA ALA A 157 9.06 10.36 -11.44
C ALA A 157 7.60 10.19 -11.02
N ILE A 158 7.14 10.98 -10.05
CA ILE A 158 5.73 11.07 -9.71
C ILE A 158 5.04 11.84 -10.83
N VAL A 159 4.11 11.18 -11.54
CA VAL A 159 3.33 11.73 -12.67
C VAL A 159 1.97 12.19 -12.19
N LYS A 160 1.42 11.50 -11.19
CA LYS A 160 0.13 11.80 -10.58
C LYS A 160 0.24 11.64 -9.07
N ASP A 161 -0.37 12.57 -8.35
CA ASP A 161 -0.48 12.57 -6.90
C ASP A 161 -1.79 13.30 -6.55
N GLU A 162 -2.81 12.52 -6.26
CA GLU A 162 -4.15 13.02 -5.95
C GLU A 162 -4.64 12.39 -4.66
N CYS A 163 -5.31 13.18 -3.84
CA CYS A 163 -5.95 12.77 -2.60
C CYS A 163 -7.43 13.15 -2.66
N PHE A 164 -8.29 12.23 -2.28
CA PHE A 164 -9.75 12.35 -2.32
C PHE A 164 -10.34 12.10 -0.94
N ASP A 165 -11.48 12.70 -0.67
CA ASP A 165 -12.28 12.36 0.49
C ASP A 165 -12.87 10.94 0.31
N TYR A 166 -12.80 10.13 1.36
CA TYR A 166 -13.36 8.78 1.41
C TYR A 166 -14.29 8.69 2.62
N GLU A 167 -15.53 8.36 2.37
CA GLU A 167 -16.55 8.27 3.40
C GLU A 167 -17.19 6.88 3.39
N GLU A 168 -17.39 6.31 4.58
CA GLU A 168 -18.13 5.07 4.78
C GLU A 168 -19.41 5.31 5.59
N TYR A 169 -20.46 4.61 5.20
CA TYR A 169 -21.76 4.69 5.82
C TYR A 169 -22.28 3.30 6.16
N CYS A 170 -22.66 3.07 7.43
CA CYS A 170 -23.22 1.81 7.91
C CYS A 170 -24.74 1.79 7.68
N LEU A 171 -25.23 0.92 6.81
CA LEU A 171 -26.66 0.79 6.53
C LEU A 171 -27.40 0.00 7.60
N ASP A 172 -26.73 -0.92 8.28
CA ASP A 172 -27.34 -1.81 9.27
C ASP A 172 -27.83 -1.10 10.53
N ASP A 173 -27.36 0.12 10.77
CA ASP A 173 -27.79 0.95 11.90
C ASP A 173 -29.16 1.60 11.69
N HIS A 174 -29.74 1.49 10.48
CA HIS A 174 -30.98 2.14 10.08
C HIS A 174 -32.12 1.15 9.83
N LYS A 175 -33.34 1.57 10.14
CA LYS A 175 -34.55 0.74 9.95
C LYS A 175 -35.09 0.78 8.54
N SER A 176 -34.74 1.80 7.78
CA SER A 176 -35.17 1.97 6.39
C SER A 176 -34.16 2.77 5.59
N LYS A 177 -34.17 2.57 4.28
CA LYS A 177 -33.35 3.32 3.32
C LYS A 177 -33.57 4.82 3.41
N ASP A 178 -34.85 5.26 3.52
CA ASP A 178 -35.20 6.68 3.62
C ASP A 178 -34.62 7.34 4.90
N GLU A 179 -34.52 6.57 6.00
CA GLU A 179 -33.89 7.02 7.25
C GLU A 179 -32.40 7.24 7.04
N ALA A 180 -31.69 6.26 6.44
CA ALA A 180 -30.29 6.34 6.14
C ALA A 180 -29.95 7.49 5.16
N GLU A 181 -30.69 7.60 4.05
CA GLU A 181 -30.53 8.69 3.08
C GLU A 181 -30.70 10.08 3.72
N LYS A 182 -31.67 10.21 4.62
CA LYS A 182 -31.93 11.46 5.32
C LYS A 182 -30.83 11.81 6.34
N GLU A 183 -30.33 10.81 7.08
CA GLU A 183 -29.31 11.02 8.11
C GLU A 183 -27.97 11.34 7.48
N TYR A 184 -27.55 10.56 6.48
CA TYR A 184 -26.26 10.71 5.80
C TYR A 184 -26.25 11.80 4.72
N GLY A 185 -27.41 12.23 4.25
CA GLY A 185 -27.51 13.25 3.17
C GLY A 185 -27.09 12.72 1.80
N ILE A 186 -27.05 11.41 1.60
CA ILE A 186 -26.61 10.75 0.37
C ILE A 186 -27.77 9.97 -0.28
N ARG A 187 -27.61 9.61 -1.53
CA ARG A 187 -28.51 8.70 -2.23
C ARG A 187 -27.99 7.27 -2.12
N ILE A 188 -28.88 6.34 -1.73
CA ILE A 188 -28.59 4.92 -1.61
C ILE A 188 -29.41 4.17 -2.68
N THR A 189 -28.77 3.32 -3.46
CA THR A 189 -29.49 2.50 -4.45
C THR A 189 -30.21 1.33 -3.76
N ASP A 190 -31.22 0.75 -4.45
CA ASP A 190 -31.93 -0.43 -3.92
C ASP A 190 -31.00 -1.65 -3.80
N ALA A 191 -29.99 -1.74 -4.66
CA ALA A 191 -28.99 -2.81 -4.60
C ALA A 191 -28.08 -2.68 -3.37
N GLU A 192 -27.57 -1.48 -3.09
CA GLU A 192 -26.76 -1.20 -1.89
C GLU A 192 -27.56 -1.45 -0.62
N TRP A 193 -28.81 -0.97 -0.57
CA TRP A 193 -29.68 -1.22 0.57
C TRP A 193 -29.96 -2.70 0.79
N ALA A 194 -30.21 -3.46 -0.29
CA ALA A 194 -30.44 -4.90 -0.21
C ALA A 194 -29.20 -5.71 0.21
N GLN A 195 -28.00 -5.21 -0.12
CA GLN A 195 -26.75 -5.80 0.29
C GLN A 195 -26.49 -5.60 1.79
N GLY A 196 -26.88 -4.43 2.35
CA GLY A 196 -26.61 -4.06 3.74
C GLY A 196 -25.12 -3.80 4.02
N GLY A 197 -24.77 -3.72 5.29
CA GLY A 197 -23.39 -3.48 5.73
C GLY A 197 -22.92 -2.06 5.46
N TYR A 198 -21.68 -1.93 4.99
CA TYR A 198 -21.06 -0.65 4.70
C TYR A 198 -21.10 -0.31 3.22
N ILE A 199 -21.40 0.97 2.91
CA ILE A 199 -21.22 1.53 1.57
C ILE A 199 -20.22 2.68 1.63
N SER A 200 -19.39 2.80 0.61
CA SER A 200 -18.41 3.88 0.51
C SER A 200 -18.81 4.93 -0.55
N ARG A 201 -18.32 6.15 -0.37
CA ARG A 201 -18.38 7.23 -1.37
C ARG A 201 -16.99 7.82 -1.50
N CYS A 202 -16.46 7.74 -2.72
CA CYS A 202 -15.18 8.32 -3.11
C CYS A 202 -15.24 8.65 -4.61
N GLU A 203 -14.52 9.65 -5.05
CA GLU A 203 -14.41 10.00 -6.48
C GLU A 203 -13.69 8.91 -7.29
N ILE A 204 -12.80 8.15 -6.64
CA ILE A 204 -12.15 6.96 -7.19
C ILE A 204 -12.76 5.71 -6.56
N ASN A 205 -12.75 4.58 -7.28
CA ASN A 205 -13.18 3.30 -6.74
C ASN A 205 -11.95 2.43 -6.39
N PRO A 206 -11.55 2.34 -5.11
CA PRO A 206 -10.39 1.54 -4.73
C PRO A 206 -10.57 0.04 -5.00
N ASN A 207 -11.82 -0.45 -5.07
CA ASN A 207 -12.15 -1.86 -5.28
C ASN A 207 -12.25 -2.24 -6.77
N ASP A 208 -12.41 -1.27 -7.66
CA ASP A 208 -12.50 -1.49 -9.11
C ASP A 208 -11.86 -0.28 -9.83
N PRO A 209 -10.53 -0.15 -9.75
CA PRO A 209 -9.82 1.02 -10.25
C PRO A 209 -9.75 1.05 -11.79
N GLU A 210 -9.95 2.24 -12.34
CA GLU A 210 -9.66 2.52 -13.75
C GLU A 210 -8.18 2.89 -13.87
N TRP A 211 -7.36 1.97 -14.42
CA TRP A 211 -5.94 2.15 -14.56
C TRP A 211 -5.55 3.03 -15.75
N SER A 212 -4.53 3.87 -15.57
CA SER A 212 -3.97 4.72 -16.63
C SER A 212 -2.79 4.07 -17.38
N ILE A 213 -2.22 2.98 -16.84
CA ILE A 213 -1.05 2.25 -17.39
C ILE A 213 -1.36 0.82 -17.75
#